data_b85212d81723d1bbfe676691fdcba7f9
#
_entry.id   b85212d81723d1bbfe676691fdcba7f9
#
_cell.length_a   1.000
_cell.length_b   1.000
_cell.length_c   1.000
_cell.angle_alpha   90.00
_cell.angle_beta   90.00
_cell.angle_gamma   90.00
#
_symmetry.space_group_name_H-M   'P 1'
#
loop_
_entity.id
_entity.type
_entity.pdbx_description
1 polymer ?
#
loop_
_entity_poly.entity_id
_entity_poly.type
_entity_poly.pdbx_seq_one_letter_code
_entity_poly.pdbx_strand_id
1 'polypeptide(L)'
;VDAVKGEQVHTTVKLGGELSNNKGINKQGGGLTAPALTAKDMEDIKTAMGLKADYVAVSFPKNATDMELARQLCNMAAAQYNHKPGLIAKIERAEAIPELENILKVSDGIMVARGDLAVEVGNAAVPGLQKRMILMAREMDKVVITATQMMESMIVNPVPTRAEVSDVALSL
;
A
#
# COMPACT_ATOMS: atom_id res chain seq x y z
N VAL A 1 -17.32 17.53 -3.16
CA VAL A 1 -18.68 16.97 -3.35
C VAL A 1 -19.68 18.04 -2.99
N ASP A 2 -20.61 18.34 -3.89
CA ASP A 2 -21.64 19.38 -3.68
C ASP A 2 -22.98 18.77 -3.29
N ALA A 3 -23.31 17.60 -3.86
CA ALA A 3 -24.54 16.86 -3.55
C ALA A 3 -24.42 15.38 -3.90
N VAL A 4 -25.21 14.55 -3.23
CA VAL A 4 -25.43 13.15 -3.59
C VAL A 4 -26.92 12.95 -3.84
N LYS A 5 -27.29 12.43 -5.03
CA LYS A 5 -28.69 12.17 -5.42
C LYS A 5 -28.79 10.74 -5.94
N GLY A 6 -29.25 9.83 -5.10
CA GLY A 6 -29.25 8.40 -5.40
C GLY A 6 -27.81 7.91 -5.65
N GLU A 7 -27.54 7.33 -6.82
CA GLU A 7 -26.21 6.84 -7.21
C GLU A 7 -25.32 7.92 -7.86
N GLN A 8 -25.83 9.14 -8.02
CA GLN A 8 -25.10 10.23 -8.65
C GLN A 8 -24.42 11.11 -7.59
N VAL A 9 -23.13 11.36 -7.79
CA VAL A 9 -22.33 12.28 -6.96
C VAL A 9 -22.01 13.52 -7.79
N HIS A 10 -22.56 14.66 -7.40
CA HIS A 10 -22.30 15.94 -8.01
C HIS A 10 -21.08 16.58 -7.37
N THR A 11 -20.12 17.02 -8.19
CA THR A 11 -18.86 17.58 -7.70
C THR A 11 -18.48 18.82 -8.49
N THR A 12 -17.76 19.73 -7.83
CA THR A 12 -17.07 20.85 -8.50
C THR A 12 -15.57 20.60 -8.47
N VAL A 13 -14.94 20.63 -9.64
CA VAL A 13 -13.48 20.52 -9.76
C VAL A 13 -12.84 21.75 -9.13
N LYS A 14 -12.04 21.58 -8.08
CA LYS A 14 -11.32 22.66 -7.39
C LYS A 14 -9.93 22.87 -7.97
N LEU A 15 -9.28 21.80 -8.36
CA LEU A 15 -7.99 21.83 -9.03
C LEU A 15 -8.13 21.01 -10.31
N GLY A 16 -7.98 21.65 -11.44
CA GLY A 16 -8.05 21.02 -12.75
C GLY A 16 -6.74 20.33 -13.13
N GLY A 17 -6.82 19.44 -14.09
CA GLY A 17 -5.66 18.71 -14.62
C GLY A 17 -6.09 17.70 -15.67
N GLU A 18 -5.13 17.02 -16.28
CA GLU A 18 -5.39 15.94 -17.22
C GLU A 18 -5.92 14.70 -16.48
N LEU A 19 -7.06 14.21 -16.91
CA LEU A 19 -7.68 12.98 -16.41
C LEU A 19 -7.51 11.87 -17.45
N SER A 20 -6.66 10.90 -17.16
CA SER A 20 -6.44 9.75 -18.03
C SER A 20 -7.26 8.54 -17.58
N ASN A 21 -7.41 7.54 -18.50
CA ASN A 21 -8.11 6.30 -18.19
C ASN A 21 -7.36 5.45 -17.12
N ASN A 22 -8.10 4.55 -16.48
CA ASN A 22 -7.57 3.58 -15.53
C ASN A 22 -6.88 4.20 -14.28
N LYS A 23 -7.35 5.36 -13.84
CA LYS A 23 -6.88 6.00 -12.59
C LYS A 23 -7.74 5.56 -11.41
N GLY A 24 -7.10 5.29 -10.27
CA GLY A 24 -7.78 5.01 -9.02
C GLY A 24 -8.50 6.24 -8.45
N ILE A 25 -9.52 5.99 -7.65
CA ILE A 25 -10.22 7.02 -6.87
C ILE A 25 -9.94 6.74 -5.40
N ASN A 26 -9.38 7.73 -4.71
CA ASN A 26 -9.18 7.70 -3.27
C ASN A 26 -10.07 8.75 -2.60
N LYS A 27 -10.43 8.49 -1.35
CA LYS A 27 -11.22 9.42 -0.53
C LYS A 27 -10.39 9.86 0.66
N GLN A 28 -10.23 11.16 0.83
CA GLN A 28 -9.54 11.71 2.00
C GLN A 28 -10.26 11.29 3.29
N GLY A 29 -9.49 10.80 4.26
CA GLY A 29 -10.02 10.26 5.51
C GLY A 29 -10.50 8.80 5.44
N GLY A 30 -10.34 8.12 4.29
CA GLY A 30 -10.71 6.72 4.12
C GLY A 30 -12.22 6.48 3.96
N GLY A 31 -12.68 5.29 4.32
CA GLY A 31 -14.11 4.91 4.30
C GLY A 31 -14.61 4.38 2.95
N LEU A 32 -13.72 3.97 2.04
CA LEU A 32 -14.10 3.19 0.86
C LEU A 32 -14.33 1.73 1.26
N THR A 33 -15.44 1.15 0.79
CA THR A 33 -15.89 -0.20 1.19
C THR A 33 -15.31 -1.33 0.35
N ALA A 34 -14.56 -1.03 -0.72
CA ALA A 34 -13.96 -2.03 -1.58
C ALA A 34 -13.11 -3.04 -0.78
N PRO A 35 -13.25 -4.35 -1.04
CA PRO A 35 -12.44 -5.37 -0.39
C PRO A 35 -10.97 -5.24 -0.80
N ALA A 36 -10.05 -5.66 0.07
CA ALA A 36 -8.62 -5.68 -0.26
C ALA A 36 -8.28 -6.73 -1.33
N LEU A 37 -9.04 -7.81 -1.39
CA LEU A 37 -8.86 -8.90 -2.36
C LEU A 37 -10.15 -9.10 -3.16
N THR A 38 -10.01 -9.08 -4.49
CA THR A 38 -11.08 -9.34 -5.46
C THR A 38 -11.00 -10.76 -6.01
N ALA A 39 -12.01 -11.19 -6.77
CA ALA A 39 -11.96 -12.46 -7.49
C ALA A 39 -10.79 -12.52 -8.48
N LYS A 40 -10.43 -11.39 -9.10
CA LYS A 40 -9.26 -11.31 -9.98
C LYS A 40 -7.97 -11.54 -9.20
N ASP A 41 -7.83 -10.96 -8.01
CA ASP A 41 -6.64 -11.14 -7.17
C ASP A 41 -6.44 -12.60 -6.77
N MET A 42 -7.53 -13.36 -6.58
CA MET A 42 -7.45 -14.80 -6.29
C MET A 42 -6.84 -15.58 -7.48
N GLU A 43 -7.19 -15.23 -8.71
CA GLU A 43 -6.58 -15.83 -9.91
C GLU A 43 -5.13 -15.37 -10.10
N ASP A 44 -4.85 -14.10 -9.84
CA ASP A 44 -3.49 -13.54 -9.93
C ASP A 44 -2.56 -14.21 -8.88
N ILE A 45 -3.05 -14.53 -7.68
CA ILE A 45 -2.31 -15.30 -6.67
C ILE A 45 -1.94 -16.68 -7.21
N LYS A 46 -2.86 -17.40 -7.87
CA LYS A 46 -2.54 -18.72 -8.48
C LYS A 46 -1.41 -18.59 -9.50
N THR A 47 -1.48 -17.56 -10.35
CA THR A 47 -0.43 -17.27 -11.33
C THR A 47 0.91 -16.98 -10.66
N ALA A 48 0.92 -16.13 -9.62
CA ALA A 48 2.12 -15.81 -8.86
C ALA A 48 2.75 -17.06 -8.20
N MET A 49 1.93 -17.97 -7.67
CA MET A 49 2.42 -19.23 -7.10
C MET A 49 2.99 -20.16 -8.17
N GLY A 50 2.38 -20.21 -9.35
CA GLY A 50 2.92 -20.96 -10.51
C GLY A 50 4.28 -20.43 -10.97
N LEU A 51 4.50 -19.13 -10.85
CA LEU A 51 5.78 -18.46 -11.14
C LEU A 51 6.78 -18.55 -9.96
N LYS A 52 6.38 -19.13 -8.82
CA LYS A 52 7.18 -19.21 -7.58
C LYS A 52 7.66 -17.83 -7.11
N ALA A 53 6.78 -16.84 -7.11
CA ALA A 53 7.08 -15.52 -6.59
C ALA A 53 7.52 -15.58 -5.12
N ASP A 54 8.65 -15.00 -4.77
CA ASP A 54 9.18 -15.01 -3.40
C ASP A 54 8.29 -14.20 -2.45
N TYR A 55 7.70 -13.13 -2.95
CA TYR A 55 6.81 -12.25 -2.18
C TYR A 55 5.54 -11.90 -2.96
N VAL A 56 4.44 -11.75 -2.22
CA VAL A 56 3.18 -11.21 -2.72
C VAL A 56 2.85 -9.94 -1.94
N ALA A 57 2.71 -8.83 -2.63
CA ALA A 57 2.32 -7.56 -2.03
C ALA A 57 0.80 -7.37 -2.14
N VAL A 58 0.13 -7.20 -1.00
CA VAL A 58 -1.32 -7.00 -0.91
C VAL A 58 -1.60 -5.51 -0.86
N SER A 59 -2.36 -4.99 -1.83
CA SER A 59 -2.76 -3.58 -1.89
C SER A 59 -4.00 -3.33 -1.04
N PHE A 60 -4.05 -2.16 -0.43
CA PHE A 60 -5.18 -1.65 0.33
C PHE A 60 -5.71 -2.52 1.49
N PRO A 61 -4.89 -3.30 2.23
CA PRO A 61 -5.37 -3.98 3.41
C PRO A 61 -5.78 -2.95 4.47
N LYS A 62 -6.87 -3.23 5.18
CA LYS A 62 -7.39 -2.37 6.27
C LYS A 62 -6.96 -2.88 7.64
N ASN A 63 -6.80 -4.19 7.78
CA ASN A 63 -6.58 -4.87 9.05
C ASN A 63 -5.87 -6.21 8.87
N ALA A 64 -5.63 -6.91 9.97
CA ALA A 64 -5.01 -8.24 9.97
C ALA A 64 -5.81 -9.28 9.19
N THR A 65 -7.14 -9.23 9.25
CA THR A 65 -8.02 -10.21 8.59
C THR A 65 -7.83 -10.22 7.07
N ASP A 66 -7.61 -9.06 6.44
CA ASP A 66 -7.31 -8.97 5.01
C ASP A 66 -6.01 -9.70 4.67
N MET A 67 -4.99 -9.55 5.51
CA MET A 67 -3.69 -10.22 5.33
C MET A 67 -3.76 -11.72 5.61
N GLU A 68 -4.55 -12.14 6.61
CA GLU A 68 -4.80 -13.57 6.90
C GLU A 68 -5.52 -14.25 5.75
N LEU A 69 -6.51 -13.60 5.14
CA LEU A 69 -7.17 -14.08 3.93
C LEU A 69 -6.16 -14.25 2.79
N ALA A 70 -5.31 -13.25 2.54
CA ALA A 70 -4.26 -13.35 1.54
C ALA A 70 -3.32 -14.54 1.82
N ARG A 71 -2.94 -14.76 3.08
CA ARG A 71 -2.10 -15.90 3.50
C ARG A 71 -2.78 -17.23 3.20
N GLN A 72 -4.05 -17.37 3.51
CA GLN A 72 -4.81 -18.58 3.23
C GLN A 72 -4.86 -18.88 1.73
N LEU A 73 -5.18 -17.87 0.92
CA LEU A 73 -5.22 -17.99 -0.54
C LEU A 73 -3.86 -18.36 -1.13
N CYS A 74 -2.78 -17.73 -0.67
CA CYS A 74 -1.43 -18.07 -1.08
C CYS A 74 -1.06 -19.51 -0.69
N ASN A 75 -1.36 -19.93 0.54
CA ASN A 75 -1.07 -21.30 1.00
C ASN A 75 -1.83 -22.35 0.17
N MET A 76 -3.12 -22.10 -0.12
CA MET A 76 -3.93 -23.01 -0.95
C MET A 76 -3.38 -23.10 -2.38
N ALA A 77 -3.06 -21.97 -3.00
CA ALA A 77 -2.54 -21.94 -4.36
C ALA A 77 -1.11 -22.53 -4.47
N ALA A 78 -0.30 -22.36 -3.42
CA ALA A 78 1.09 -22.79 -3.39
C ALA A 78 1.26 -24.28 -3.06
N ALA A 79 0.24 -24.94 -2.51
CA ALA A 79 0.34 -26.33 -2.01
C ALA A 79 0.87 -27.31 -3.06
N GLN A 80 0.47 -27.16 -4.33
CA GLN A 80 0.92 -28.01 -5.43
C GLN A 80 2.36 -27.73 -5.89
N TYR A 81 2.96 -26.59 -5.50
CA TYR A 81 4.28 -26.15 -5.95
C TYR A 81 5.38 -26.32 -4.90
N ASN A 82 5.02 -26.80 -3.70
CA ASN A 82 5.92 -26.87 -2.54
C ASN A 82 6.65 -25.53 -2.32
N HIS A 83 5.89 -24.45 -2.31
CA HIS A 83 6.37 -23.07 -2.21
C HIS A 83 5.60 -22.29 -1.14
N LYS A 84 6.24 -21.33 -0.49
CA LYS A 84 5.61 -20.45 0.50
C LYS A 84 6.10 -19.03 0.32
N PRO A 85 5.29 -18.12 -0.25
CA PRO A 85 5.68 -16.74 -0.43
C PRO A 85 5.67 -15.96 0.89
N GLY A 86 6.51 -14.95 0.99
CA GLY A 86 6.36 -13.88 1.97
C GLY A 86 5.19 -12.96 1.59
N LEU A 87 4.51 -12.37 2.59
CA LEU A 87 3.46 -11.39 2.36
C LEU A 87 3.90 -10.00 2.80
N ILE A 88 3.77 -9.04 1.91
CA ILE A 88 4.02 -7.62 2.16
C ILE A 88 2.68 -6.88 2.18
N ALA A 89 2.33 -6.28 3.32
CA ALA A 89 1.15 -5.41 3.40
C ALA A 89 1.50 -4.01 2.89
N LYS A 90 0.82 -3.54 1.86
CA LYS A 90 0.97 -2.17 1.36
C LYS A 90 0.09 -1.23 2.18
N ILE A 91 0.72 -0.35 2.96
CA ILE A 91 0.01 0.59 3.83
C ILE A 91 -0.34 1.83 3.01
N GLU A 92 -1.57 1.86 2.56
CA GLU A 92 -2.13 2.83 1.61
C GLU A 92 -3.38 3.54 2.15
N ARG A 93 -4.00 2.98 3.22
CA ARG A 93 -5.27 3.46 3.78
C ARG A 93 -5.11 4.07 5.16
N ALA A 94 -5.93 5.07 5.44
CA ALA A 94 -6.00 5.67 6.77
C ALA A 94 -6.42 4.65 7.84
N GLU A 95 -7.33 3.72 7.50
CA GLU A 95 -7.81 2.67 8.39
C GLU A 95 -6.72 1.68 8.81
N ALA A 96 -5.70 1.46 7.99
CA ALA A 96 -4.58 0.58 8.29
C ALA A 96 -3.67 1.13 9.40
N ILE A 97 -3.67 2.45 9.65
CA ILE A 97 -2.78 3.09 10.60
C ILE A 97 -3.04 2.65 12.04
N PRO A 98 -4.28 2.67 12.58
CA PRO A 98 -4.54 2.15 13.91
C PRO A 98 -4.34 0.63 14.01
N GLU A 99 -4.45 -0.11 12.91
CA GLU A 99 -4.33 -1.57 12.84
C GLU A 99 -2.89 -2.04 12.51
N LEU A 100 -1.93 -1.13 12.41
CA LEU A 100 -0.58 -1.40 11.91
C LEU A 100 0.12 -2.56 12.65
N GLU A 101 0.03 -2.60 13.97
CA GLU A 101 0.64 -3.66 14.79
C GLU A 101 0.04 -5.04 14.46
N ASN A 102 -1.30 -5.10 14.32
CA ASN A 102 -2.00 -6.34 13.99
C ASN A 102 -1.67 -6.80 12.56
N ILE A 103 -1.58 -5.87 11.62
CA ILE A 103 -1.15 -6.14 10.23
C ILE A 103 0.28 -6.70 10.22
N LEU A 104 1.21 -6.07 10.95
CA LEU A 104 2.60 -6.52 11.04
C LEU A 104 2.74 -7.92 11.62
N LYS A 105 1.93 -8.29 12.64
CA LYS A 105 1.96 -9.64 13.24
C LYS A 105 1.70 -10.75 12.23
N VAL A 106 0.84 -10.52 11.26
CA VAL A 106 0.40 -11.52 10.27
C VAL A 106 1.10 -11.39 8.91
N SER A 107 1.92 -10.39 8.73
CA SER A 107 2.70 -10.11 7.51
C SER A 107 4.18 -10.42 7.69
N ASP A 108 4.90 -10.64 6.60
CA ASP A 108 6.36 -10.81 6.61
C ASP A 108 7.08 -9.46 6.47
N GLY A 109 6.38 -8.45 6.00
CA GLY A 109 6.84 -7.08 5.92
C GLY A 109 5.73 -6.12 5.53
N ILE A 110 6.07 -4.84 5.46
CA ILE A 110 5.17 -3.79 4.99
C ILE A 110 5.81 -2.95 3.90
N MET A 111 4.95 -2.34 3.09
CA MET A 111 5.35 -1.28 2.16
C MET A 111 4.63 0.02 2.54
N VAL A 112 5.39 1.06 2.82
CA VAL A 112 4.87 2.41 3.00
C VAL A 112 4.64 3.01 1.62
N ALA A 113 3.42 2.93 1.11
CA ALA A 113 3.04 3.42 -0.20
C ALA A 113 2.64 4.90 -0.12
N ARG A 114 3.65 5.76 -0.09
CA ARG A 114 3.52 7.19 0.26
C ARG A 114 2.54 7.96 -0.62
N GLY A 115 2.46 7.62 -1.90
CA GLY A 115 1.55 8.28 -2.84
C GLY A 115 0.08 8.12 -2.45
N ASP A 116 -0.40 6.88 -2.37
CA ASP A 116 -1.79 6.58 -2.04
C ASP A 116 -2.13 6.98 -0.60
N LEU A 117 -1.22 6.70 0.34
CA LEU A 117 -1.40 7.08 1.74
C LEU A 117 -1.55 8.61 1.88
N ALA A 118 -0.76 9.40 1.15
CA ALA A 118 -0.83 10.86 1.20
C ALA A 118 -2.19 11.42 0.75
N VAL A 119 -2.85 10.75 -0.19
CA VAL A 119 -4.20 11.15 -0.62
C VAL A 119 -5.22 10.98 0.51
N GLU A 120 -5.08 9.94 1.33
CA GLU A 120 -6.01 9.66 2.42
C GLU A 120 -5.72 10.45 3.70
N VAL A 121 -4.45 10.54 4.10
CA VAL A 121 -4.07 11.18 5.39
C VAL A 121 -3.55 12.62 5.25
N GLY A 122 -3.29 13.06 4.03
CA GLY A 122 -2.66 14.34 3.72
C GLY A 122 -1.12 14.26 3.72
N ASN A 123 -0.48 15.02 2.81
CA ASN A 123 0.98 15.00 2.63
C ASN A 123 1.76 15.28 3.91
N ALA A 124 1.28 16.20 4.75
CA ALA A 124 1.98 16.61 5.96
C ALA A 124 2.10 15.50 7.03
N ALA A 125 1.17 14.54 7.04
CA ALA A 125 1.16 13.44 8.00
C ALA A 125 2.13 12.30 7.61
N VAL A 126 2.40 12.13 6.32
CA VAL A 126 3.15 10.97 5.79
C VAL A 126 4.54 10.80 6.42
N PRO A 127 5.39 11.83 6.58
CA PRO A 127 6.73 11.63 7.13
C PRO A 127 6.71 11.09 8.58
N GLY A 128 5.78 11.59 9.40
CA GLY A 128 5.61 11.12 10.77
C GLY A 128 5.11 9.66 10.84
N LEU A 129 4.13 9.33 10.01
CA LEU A 129 3.60 7.98 9.88
C LEU A 129 4.66 7.01 9.34
N GLN A 130 5.43 7.40 8.33
CA GLN A 130 6.53 6.60 7.78
C GLN A 130 7.52 6.21 8.87
N LYS A 131 8.01 7.17 9.66
CA LYS A 131 8.94 6.89 10.77
C LYS A 131 8.35 5.90 11.78
N ARG A 132 7.10 6.10 12.17
CA ARG A 132 6.41 5.18 13.08
C ARG A 132 6.31 3.77 12.52
N MET A 133 5.96 3.63 11.24
CA MET A 133 5.86 2.33 10.56
C MET A 133 7.21 1.62 10.50
N ILE A 134 8.28 2.35 10.14
CA ILE A 134 9.64 1.79 10.09
C ILE A 134 10.08 1.31 11.47
N LEU A 135 9.93 2.14 12.50
CA LEU A 135 10.31 1.77 13.87
C LEU A 135 9.58 0.52 14.35
N MET A 136 8.24 0.50 14.21
CA MET A 136 7.42 -0.63 14.66
C MET A 136 7.77 -1.92 13.91
N ALA A 137 7.97 -1.84 12.59
CA ALA A 137 8.34 -3.01 11.80
C ALA A 137 9.73 -3.54 12.20
N ARG A 138 10.70 -2.66 12.44
CA ARG A 138 12.04 -3.04 12.90
C ARG A 138 12.02 -3.68 14.29
N GLU A 139 11.23 -3.16 15.22
CA GLU A 139 11.02 -3.75 16.55
C GLU A 139 10.43 -5.17 16.48
N MET A 140 9.72 -5.47 15.40
CA MET A 140 9.11 -6.77 15.17
C MET A 140 9.91 -7.66 14.18
N ASP A 141 11.15 -7.29 13.83
CA ASP A 141 12.00 -7.97 12.85
C ASP A 141 11.31 -8.17 11.49
N LYS A 142 10.56 -7.15 11.02
CA LYS A 142 9.86 -7.18 9.74
C LYS A 142 10.52 -6.28 8.71
N VAL A 143 10.49 -6.72 7.45
CA VAL A 143 10.97 -5.94 6.31
C VAL A 143 10.09 -4.70 6.10
N VAL A 144 10.72 -3.57 5.80
CA VAL A 144 10.02 -2.33 5.39
C VAL A 144 10.52 -1.90 4.02
N ILE A 145 9.57 -1.59 3.15
CA ILE A 145 9.83 -1.02 1.83
C ILE A 145 9.23 0.37 1.81
N THR A 146 10.05 1.40 1.65
CA THR A 146 9.57 2.76 1.39
C THR A 146 9.40 2.94 -0.10
N ALA A 147 8.18 3.27 -0.55
CA ALA A 147 7.83 3.30 -1.95
C ALA A 147 7.32 4.68 -2.40
N THR A 148 7.49 4.93 -3.69
CA THR A 148 7.13 6.12 -4.45
C THR A 148 7.93 7.38 -4.12
N GLN A 149 8.14 8.22 -5.13
CA GLN A 149 8.83 9.51 -5.03
C GLN A 149 10.21 9.44 -4.34
N MET A 150 10.93 8.35 -4.56
CA MET A 150 12.27 8.15 -4.04
C MET A 150 13.29 8.53 -5.13
N MET A 151 14.18 9.48 -4.86
CA MET A 151 15.24 9.90 -5.78
C MET A 151 14.73 10.34 -7.18
N GLU A 152 13.55 10.96 -7.23
CA GLU A 152 12.82 11.29 -8.47
C GLU A 152 13.64 12.18 -9.42
N SER A 153 14.42 13.12 -8.89
CA SER A 153 15.26 13.99 -9.72
C SER A 153 16.31 13.22 -10.53
N MET A 154 16.70 12.03 -10.07
CA MET A 154 17.70 11.19 -10.74
C MET A 154 17.18 10.48 -12.01
N ILE A 155 15.91 10.64 -12.35
CA ILE A 155 15.39 10.25 -13.67
C ILE A 155 16.12 11.04 -14.78
N VAL A 156 16.46 12.30 -14.50
CA VAL A 156 17.11 13.20 -15.47
C VAL A 156 18.46 13.75 -15.00
N ASN A 157 18.74 13.75 -13.70
CA ASN A 157 19.96 14.31 -13.13
C ASN A 157 20.90 13.18 -12.64
N PRO A 158 22.22 13.31 -12.79
CA PRO A 158 23.18 12.30 -12.36
C PRO A 158 23.34 12.23 -10.82
N VAL A 159 22.89 13.24 -10.09
CA VAL A 159 22.98 13.33 -8.63
C VAL A 159 21.64 13.74 -8.02
N PRO A 160 21.30 13.24 -6.81
CA PRO A 160 20.08 13.59 -6.12
C PRO A 160 20.16 15.01 -5.51
N THR A 161 19.02 15.55 -5.17
CA THR A 161 18.95 16.74 -4.32
C THR A 161 19.25 16.41 -2.86
N ARG A 162 19.62 17.40 -2.06
CA ARG A 162 19.82 17.20 -0.59
C ARG A 162 18.56 16.73 0.11
N ALA A 163 17.37 17.15 -0.35
CA ALA A 163 16.10 16.68 0.21
C ALA A 163 15.89 15.19 -0.02
N GLU A 164 16.22 14.70 -1.21
CA GLU A 164 16.12 13.27 -1.55
C GLU A 164 17.12 12.42 -0.75
N VAL A 165 18.35 12.92 -0.56
CA VAL A 165 19.32 12.24 0.31
C VAL A 165 18.81 12.13 1.76
N SER A 166 18.19 13.21 2.27
CA SER A 166 17.56 13.20 3.59
C SER A 166 16.38 12.23 3.65
N ASP A 167 15.57 12.14 2.59
CA ASP A 167 14.44 11.22 2.50
C ASP A 167 14.91 9.76 2.56
N VAL A 168 15.97 9.41 1.81
CA VAL A 168 16.58 8.07 1.87
C VAL A 168 17.06 7.76 3.29
N ALA A 169 17.79 8.67 3.92
CA ALA A 169 18.28 8.48 5.29
C ALA A 169 17.15 8.31 6.32
N LEU A 170 15.98 8.91 6.09
CA LEU A 170 14.80 8.75 6.94
C LEU A 170 14.00 7.47 6.66
N SER A 171 14.37 6.74 5.61
CA SER A 171 13.73 5.49 5.19
C SER A 171 14.50 4.24 5.67
N LEU A 172 15.60 4.44 6.38
CA LEU A 172 16.43 3.43 7.03
C LEU A 172 16.15 3.38 8.53
#